data_8bd97b91a2708bd2eb2b88d3541d65ed
#
_entry.id   8bd97b91a2708bd2eb2b88d3541d65ed
#
_cell.length_a   1.000
_cell.length_b   1.000
_cell.length_c   1.000
_cell.angle_alpha   90.00
_cell.angle_beta   90.00
_cell.angle_gamma   90.00
#
_symmetry.space_group_name_H-M   'P 1'
#
loop_
_entity.id
_entity.type
_entity.pdbx_description
1 polymer ?
#
loop_
_entity_poly.entity_id
_entity_poly.type
_entity_poly.pdbx_seq_one_letter_code
_entity_poly.pdbx_strand_id
1 'polypeptide(L)'
;MKRTILIFHNILWSHYKGRVFSELYKLAKQDGFDLKVIHIAINEKGRKNLGEVDKTVHQYPYKVLFEKTLEEVSLLQRVTKLLKVLFREEPDVVAIPGWNDLTYYLIAFITKIMGKKLIFQNDSTYFDRPRKWYKEIPKKLIIKLADAYWCYGTASKEYLLKLGATEDKVFIRCQATDFNYIDAVCKTFEGNKEKIKKENNLKPKNFIYVGRLSVGKNVEFLLKVFGSIKREFREAGDWGLIIVGDGPLRQEVEKFIKANNLEKDVYITGGMSWKEVPKFYAIADVFVLPSLSEPWGLVVNEAMICGLPVVVSKRAGAYWDLVKEGVNGFGFEPTNHEELKEIMLKFIRAEVDIVKMGEASREIIKPYTPENAAKQMLQAIKFALEE
;
A
#
# COMPACT_ATOMS: atom_id res chain seq x y z
N MET A 1 -24.82 -14.08 -23.92
CA MET A 1 -24.83 -14.00 -22.44
C MET A 1 -23.76 -13.01 -21.99
N LYS A 2 -23.99 -12.27 -20.90
CA LYS A 2 -22.94 -11.43 -20.31
C LYS A 2 -21.88 -12.31 -19.68
N ARG A 3 -20.60 -12.04 -19.95
CA ARG A 3 -19.50 -12.75 -19.30
C ARG A 3 -19.40 -12.34 -17.83
N THR A 4 -19.23 -13.29 -16.93
CA THR A 4 -19.17 -13.08 -15.48
C THR A 4 -17.74 -13.07 -14.98
N ILE A 5 -17.39 -12.02 -14.24
CA ILE A 5 -16.08 -11.85 -13.57
C ILE A 5 -16.30 -12.02 -12.07
N LEU A 6 -15.60 -12.97 -11.47
CA LEU A 6 -15.63 -13.22 -10.03
C LEU A 6 -14.28 -12.89 -9.41
N ILE A 7 -14.27 -11.92 -8.49
CA ILE A 7 -13.06 -11.54 -7.76
C ILE A 7 -13.15 -12.05 -6.33
N PHE A 8 -12.24 -12.89 -5.92
CA PHE A 8 -12.04 -13.24 -4.51
C PHE A 8 -11.08 -12.23 -3.86
N HIS A 9 -11.42 -11.77 -2.66
CA HIS A 9 -10.61 -10.84 -1.87
C HIS A 9 -10.65 -11.21 -0.38
N ASN A 10 -9.56 -10.97 0.34
CA ASN A 10 -9.42 -11.44 1.72
C ASN A 10 -10.37 -10.72 2.68
N ILE A 11 -10.39 -9.38 2.68
CA ILE A 11 -11.11 -8.59 3.69
C ILE A 11 -11.85 -7.41 3.08
N LEU A 12 -13.04 -7.11 3.61
CA LEU A 12 -13.83 -5.94 3.20
C LEU A 12 -13.19 -4.62 3.65
N TRP A 13 -12.47 -4.61 4.78
CA TRP A 13 -11.88 -3.40 5.37
C TRP A 13 -10.95 -2.59 4.41
N SER A 14 -10.46 -3.19 3.37
CA SER A 14 -9.52 -2.56 2.43
C SER A 14 -10.17 -1.44 1.62
N HIS A 15 -10.32 -0.24 2.21
CA HIS A 15 -10.95 0.93 1.59
C HIS A 15 -10.34 1.29 0.23
N TYR A 16 -9.02 1.21 0.08
CA TYR A 16 -8.31 1.45 -1.17
C TYR A 16 -8.70 0.45 -2.28
N LYS A 17 -8.90 -0.83 -1.94
CA LYS A 17 -9.44 -1.83 -2.88
C LYS A 17 -10.90 -1.56 -3.20
N GLY A 18 -11.66 -1.12 -2.21
CA GLY A 18 -13.06 -0.71 -2.41
C GLY A 18 -13.21 0.35 -3.50
N ARG A 19 -12.36 1.38 -3.49
CA ARG A 19 -12.33 2.42 -4.53
C ARG A 19 -11.98 1.86 -5.91
N VAL A 20 -10.89 1.09 -6.00
CA VAL A 20 -10.46 0.50 -7.28
C VAL A 20 -11.51 -0.46 -7.84
N PHE A 21 -12.11 -1.33 -7.01
CA PHE A 21 -13.17 -2.24 -7.47
C PHE A 21 -14.45 -1.52 -7.84
N SER A 22 -14.77 -0.37 -7.23
CA SER A 22 -15.91 0.46 -7.62
C SER A 22 -15.72 1.04 -9.03
N GLU A 23 -14.53 1.53 -9.34
CA GLU A 23 -14.22 2.00 -10.69
C GLU A 23 -14.16 0.84 -11.70
N LEU A 24 -13.57 -0.30 -11.31
CA LEU A 24 -13.56 -1.50 -12.15
C LEU A 24 -14.99 -1.98 -12.47
N TYR A 25 -15.90 -1.96 -11.51
CA TYR A 25 -17.30 -2.32 -11.73
C TYR A 25 -17.99 -1.40 -12.76
N LYS A 26 -17.77 -0.08 -12.66
CA LYS A 26 -18.31 0.89 -13.62
C LYS A 26 -17.82 0.58 -15.05
N LEU A 27 -16.50 0.41 -15.21
CA LEU A 27 -15.88 0.11 -16.51
C LEU A 27 -16.32 -1.26 -17.04
N ALA A 28 -16.32 -2.29 -16.21
CA ALA A 28 -16.75 -3.63 -16.60
C ALA A 28 -18.21 -3.65 -17.07
N LYS A 29 -19.09 -2.91 -16.38
CA LYS A 29 -20.51 -2.78 -16.75
C LYS A 29 -20.67 -2.09 -18.11
N GLN A 30 -19.87 -1.05 -18.42
CA GLN A 30 -19.88 -0.37 -19.73
C GLN A 30 -19.47 -1.32 -20.85
N ASP A 31 -18.53 -2.23 -20.60
CA ASP A 31 -18.07 -3.24 -21.56
C ASP A 31 -18.93 -4.51 -21.58
N GLY A 32 -20.07 -4.51 -20.89
CA GLY A 32 -21.04 -5.60 -20.92
C GLY A 32 -20.70 -6.79 -20.00
N PHE A 33 -19.74 -6.66 -19.11
CA PHE A 33 -19.40 -7.70 -18.10
C PHE A 33 -20.30 -7.61 -16.87
N ASP A 34 -20.55 -8.76 -16.22
CA ASP A 34 -21.12 -8.86 -14.87
C ASP A 34 -20.00 -9.12 -13.86
N LEU A 35 -19.71 -8.16 -12.98
CA LEU A 35 -18.62 -8.25 -12.01
C LEU A 35 -19.16 -8.43 -10.60
N LYS A 36 -18.65 -9.43 -9.88
CA LYS A 36 -18.96 -9.72 -8.48
C LYS A 36 -17.69 -9.86 -7.66
N VAL A 37 -17.68 -9.30 -6.45
CA VAL A 37 -16.56 -9.41 -5.52
C VAL A 37 -16.98 -10.18 -4.27
N ILE A 38 -16.19 -11.17 -3.91
CA ILE A 38 -16.42 -11.99 -2.72
C ILE A 38 -15.30 -11.71 -1.71
N HIS A 39 -15.66 -11.10 -0.60
CA HIS A 39 -14.76 -10.92 0.53
C HIS A 39 -14.86 -12.11 1.48
N ILE A 40 -13.73 -12.70 1.89
CA ILE A 40 -13.75 -13.83 2.82
C ILE A 40 -14.21 -13.35 4.20
N ALA A 41 -13.61 -12.29 4.72
CA ALA A 41 -13.85 -11.78 6.06
C ALA A 41 -14.11 -10.26 6.07
N ILE A 42 -14.57 -9.74 7.20
CA ILE A 42 -14.74 -8.28 7.36
C ILE A 42 -13.38 -7.61 7.50
N ASN A 43 -12.49 -8.15 8.34
CA ASN A 43 -11.21 -7.54 8.72
C ASN A 43 -10.15 -8.60 9.03
N GLU A 44 -8.95 -8.18 9.42
CA GLU A 44 -7.87 -8.99 9.98
C GLU A 44 -7.46 -8.47 11.37
N LYS A 45 -6.94 -9.35 12.23
CA LYS A 45 -6.57 -8.99 13.63
C LYS A 45 -5.65 -7.78 13.71
N GLY A 46 -4.71 -7.69 12.77
CA GLY A 46 -3.73 -6.61 12.72
C GLY A 46 -4.31 -5.21 12.40
N ARG A 47 -5.59 -5.10 12.05
CA ARG A 47 -6.25 -3.84 11.66
C ARG A 47 -7.44 -3.44 12.52
N LYS A 48 -7.71 -4.16 13.59
CA LYS A 48 -8.86 -3.87 14.49
C LYS A 48 -8.88 -2.42 15.01
N ASN A 49 -7.70 -1.85 15.26
CA ASN A 49 -7.56 -0.49 15.84
C ASN A 49 -7.38 0.61 14.76
N LEU A 50 -7.56 0.30 13.48
CA LEU A 50 -7.38 1.26 12.37
C LEU A 50 -8.71 1.81 11.82
N GLY A 51 -9.76 1.77 12.61
CA GLY A 51 -11.10 2.23 12.26
C GLY A 51 -12.02 1.14 11.71
N GLU A 52 -13.29 1.46 11.60
CA GLU A 52 -14.33 0.59 11.08
C GLU A 52 -14.28 0.48 9.54
N VAL A 53 -15.01 -0.51 9.01
CA VAL A 53 -15.18 -0.67 7.57
C VAL A 53 -15.99 0.50 6.99
N ASP A 54 -15.38 1.24 6.09
CA ASP A 54 -16.08 2.29 5.34
C ASP A 54 -16.85 1.68 4.17
N LYS A 55 -18.14 1.39 4.37
CA LYS A 55 -18.99 0.80 3.34
C LYS A 55 -19.25 1.74 2.16
N THR A 56 -19.04 3.04 2.31
CA THR A 56 -19.31 4.03 1.24
C THR A 56 -18.38 3.91 0.05
N VAL A 57 -17.20 3.31 0.25
CA VAL A 57 -16.22 3.10 -0.82
C VAL A 57 -16.48 1.86 -1.67
N HIS A 58 -17.41 0.97 -1.25
CA HIS A 58 -17.72 -0.29 -1.91
C HIS A 58 -18.98 -0.16 -2.79
N GLN A 59 -18.89 0.54 -3.91
CA GLN A 59 -20.01 0.81 -4.84
C GLN A 59 -20.07 -0.24 -5.97
N TYR A 60 -19.99 -1.51 -5.63
CA TYR A 60 -20.07 -2.65 -6.54
C TYR A 60 -20.81 -3.82 -5.86
N PRO A 61 -21.34 -4.80 -6.60
CA PRO A 61 -21.92 -6.00 -6.01
C PRO A 61 -20.89 -6.81 -5.26
N TYR A 62 -21.07 -6.97 -3.95
CA TYR A 62 -20.18 -7.78 -3.13
C TYR A 62 -20.93 -8.66 -2.14
N LYS A 63 -20.24 -9.71 -1.68
CA LYS A 63 -20.69 -10.58 -0.59
C LYS A 63 -19.54 -10.81 0.38
N VAL A 64 -19.82 -10.71 1.67
CA VAL A 64 -18.93 -11.17 2.75
C VAL A 64 -19.33 -12.57 3.16
N LEU A 65 -18.37 -13.50 3.19
CA LEU A 65 -18.66 -14.90 3.53
C LEU A 65 -18.72 -15.14 5.02
N PHE A 66 -17.90 -14.42 5.80
CA PHE A 66 -17.80 -14.55 7.25
C PHE A 66 -17.71 -13.20 7.92
N GLU A 67 -18.63 -12.94 8.86
CA GLU A 67 -18.63 -11.72 9.69
C GLU A 67 -17.64 -11.84 10.88
N LYS A 68 -16.39 -12.17 10.55
CA LYS A 68 -15.28 -12.45 11.49
C LYS A 68 -13.99 -11.84 10.94
N THR A 69 -12.90 -11.91 11.74
CA THR A 69 -11.56 -11.65 11.21
C THR A 69 -11.06 -12.83 10.39
N LEU A 70 -10.18 -12.59 9.44
CA LEU A 70 -9.67 -13.60 8.51
C LEU A 70 -9.01 -14.79 9.24
N GLU A 71 -8.32 -14.50 10.34
CA GLU A 71 -7.62 -15.52 11.15
C GLU A 71 -8.56 -16.41 11.97
N GLU A 72 -9.81 -15.99 12.17
CA GLU A 72 -10.86 -16.79 12.84
C GLU A 72 -11.56 -17.75 11.90
N VAL A 73 -11.31 -17.65 10.59
CA VAL A 73 -11.91 -18.52 9.58
C VAL A 73 -10.97 -19.67 9.28
N SER A 74 -11.39 -20.90 9.57
CA SER A 74 -10.57 -22.09 9.30
C SER A 74 -10.38 -22.34 7.80
N LEU A 75 -9.29 -23.05 7.44
CA LEU A 75 -9.00 -23.40 6.05
C LEU A 75 -10.19 -24.17 5.41
N LEU A 76 -10.75 -25.14 6.12
CA LEU A 76 -11.87 -25.93 5.62
C LEU A 76 -13.11 -25.09 5.33
N GLN A 77 -13.43 -24.15 6.22
CA GLN A 77 -14.54 -23.20 6.01
C GLN A 77 -14.31 -22.34 4.77
N ARG A 78 -13.08 -21.82 4.58
CA ARG A 78 -12.72 -21.03 3.38
C ARG A 78 -12.87 -21.85 2.11
N VAL A 79 -12.25 -23.03 2.05
CA VAL A 79 -12.32 -23.94 0.90
C VAL A 79 -13.79 -24.25 0.54
N THR A 80 -14.57 -24.72 1.51
CA THR A 80 -15.97 -25.13 1.27
C THR A 80 -16.82 -23.96 0.74
N LYS A 81 -16.70 -22.78 1.35
CA LYS A 81 -17.50 -21.61 0.95
C LYS A 81 -17.06 -21.06 -0.40
N LEU A 82 -15.75 -20.97 -0.66
CA LEU A 82 -15.23 -20.45 -1.93
C LEU A 82 -15.58 -21.38 -3.10
N LEU A 83 -15.43 -22.71 -2.93
CA LEU A 83 -15.87 -23.67 -3.95
C LEU A 83 -17.38 -23.60 -4.20
N LYS A 84 -18.20 -23.50 -3.14
CA LYS A 84 -19.65 -23.34 -3.31
C LYS A 84 -20.00 -22.07 -4.11
N VAL A 85 -19.28 -20.97 -3.90
CA VAL A 85 -19.47 -19.75 -4.69
C VAL A 85 -19.01 -19.96 -6.12
N LEU A 86 -17.83 -20.52 -6.34
CA LEU A 86 -17.27 -20.78 -7.67
C LEU A 86 -18.21 -21.59 -8.55
N PHE A 87 -18.72 -22.71 -8.03
CA PHE A 87 -19.65 -23.58 -8.76
C PHE A 87 -21.04 -22.97 -8.97
N ARG A 88 -21.50 -22.11 -8.05
CA ARG A 88 -22.81 -21.46 -8.19
C ARG A 88 -22.81 -20.31 -9.18
N GLU A 89 -21.75 -19.51 -9.19
CA GLU A 89 -21.65 -18.32 -10.05
C GLU A 89 -21.15 -18.66 -11.47
N GLU A 90 -20.54 -19.80 -11.67
CA GLU A 90 -19.99 -20.30 -12.96
C GLU A 90 -19.28 -19.20 -13.79
N PRO A 91 -18.30 -18.48 -13.18
CA PRO A 91 -17.71 -17.29 -13.83
C PRO A 91 -16.89 -17.67 -15.05
N ASP A 92 -16.77 -16.73 -16.01
CA ASP A 92 -15.85 -16.86 -17.14
C ASP A 92 -14.42 -16.49 -16.76
N VAL A 93 -14.27 -15.56 -15.80
CA VAL A 93 -12.99 -15.12 -15.27
C VAL A 93 -13.02 -15.15 -13.75
N VAL A 94 -11.99 -15.73 -13.15
CA VAL A 94 -11.77 -15.74 -11.69
C VAL A 94 -10.50 -14.97 -11.36
N ALA A 95 -10.57 -13.99 -10.46
CA ALA A 95 -9.40 -13.32 -9.93
C ALA A 95 -9.14 -13.72 -8.46
N ILE A 96 -7.91 -14.10 -8.13
CA ILE A 96 -7.49 -14.55 -6.79
C ILE A 96 -6.39 -13.65 -6.20
N PRO A 97 -6.40 -13.37 -4.86
CA PRO A 97 -5.45 -12.47 -4.22
C PRO A 97 -4.18 -13.19 -3.73
N GLY A 98 -3.29 -13.56 -4.63
CA GLY A 98 -1.96 -14.07 -4.26
C GLY A 98 -1.93 -15.55 -3.83
N TRP A 99 -0.81 -15.94 -3.24
CA TRP A 99 -0.44 -17.32 -2.87
C TRP A 99 -0.33 -17.60 -1.37
N ASN A 100 -0.65 -16.64 -0.51
CA ASN A 100 -0.44 -16.80 0.95
C ASN A 100 -1.43 -17.76 1.62
N ASP A 101 -2.51 -18.15 0.92
CA ASP A 101 -3.53 -19.07 1.39
C ASP A 101 -3.64 -20.27 0.46
N LEU A 102 -3.54 -21.46 1.03
CA LEU A 102 -3.68 -22.74 0.29
C LEU A 102 -5.02 -22.85 -0.44
N THR A 103 -6.06 -22.20 0.05
CA THR A 103 -7.36 -22.17 -0.61
C THR A 103 -7.26 -21.66 -2.05
N TYR A 104 -6.41 -20.65 -2.31
CA TYR A 104 -6.27 -20.07 -3.64
C TYR A 104 -5.56 -20.99 -4.63
N TYR A 105 -4.68 -21.89 -4.18
CA TYR A 105 -4.12 -22.92 -5.04
C TYR A 105 -5.19 -23.89 -5.53
N LEU A 106 -6.09 -24.28 -4.63
CA LEU A 106 -7.21 -25.15 -5.00
C LEU A 106 -8.20 -24.45 -5.94
N ILE A 107 -8.56 -23.19 -5.63
CA ILE A 107 -9.44 -22.39 -6.50
C ILE A 107 -8.82 -22.21 -7.89
N ALA A 108 -7.52 -21.90 -7.98
CA ALA A 108 -6.82 -21.79 -9.26
C ALA A 108 -6.89 -23.09 -10.09
N PHE A 109 -6.59 -24.20 -9.46
CA PHE A 109 -6.64 -25.52 -10.10
C PHE A 109 -8.04 -25.89 -10.60
N ILE A 110 -9.07 -25.73 -9.75
CA ILE A 110 -10.46 -26.00 -10.13
C ILE A 110 -10.93 -25.05 -11.23
N THR A 111 -10.58 -23.76 -11.19
CA THR A 111 -10.88 -22.80 -12.25
C THR A 111 -10.35 -23.26 -13.61
N LYS A 112 -9.13 -23.79 -13.65
CA LYS A 112 -8.55 -24.33 -14.91
C LYS A 112 -9.20 -25.62 -15.36
N ILE A 113 -9.58 -26.52 -14.45
CA ILE A 113 -10.37 -27.76 -14.78
C ILE A 113 -11.73 -27.36 -15.39
N MET A 114 -12.36 -26.30 -14.90
CA MET A 114 -13.62 -25.79 -15.46
C MET A 114 -13.45 -25.11 -16.82
N GLY A 115 -12.23 -25.01 -17.37
CA GLY A 115 -11.93 -24.31 -18.61
C GLY A 115 -12.07 -22.80 -18.52
N LYS A 116 -12.05 -22.23 -17.31
CA LYS A 116 -12.23 -20.80 -17.07
C LYS A 116 -10.89 -20.04 -17.00
N LYS A 117 -10.93 -18.74 -17.18
CA LYS A 117 -9.76 -17.87 -17.15
C LYS A 117 -9.41 -17.47 -15.72
N LEU A 118 -8.10 -17.45 -15.42
CA LEU A 118 -7.58 -17.17 -14.10
C LEU A 118 -6.70 -15.90 -14.12
N ILE A 119 -7.04 -14.92 -13.30
CA ILE A 119 -6.22 -13.74 -13.04
C ILE A 119 -5.61 -13.84 -11.64
N PHE A 120 -4.33 -13.62 -11.55
CA PHE A 120 -3.59 -13.69 -10.30
C PHE A 120 -3.15 -12.28 -9.85
N GLN A 121 -3.54 -11.86 -8.64
CA GLN A 121 -3.07 -10.59 -8.07
C GLN A 121 -1.74 -10.82 -7.35
N ASN A 122 -0.78 -9.94 -7.60
CA ASN A 122 0.50 -9.96 -6.90
C ASN A 122 0.89 -8.60 -6.34
N ASP A 123 1.08 -8.56 -5.04
CA ASP A 123 1.69 -7.44 -4.32
C ASP A 123 3.11 -7.75 -3.84
N SER A 124 3.47 -9.03 -3.77
CA SER A 124 4.77 -9.48 -3.26
C SER A 124 5.92 -9.07 -4.18
N THR A 125 7.05 -8.72 -3.57
CA THR A 125 8.30 -8.39 -4.24
C THR A 125 9.39 -9.39 -3.87
N TYR A 126 10.51 -9.37 -4.58
CA TYR A 126 11.64 -10.23 -4.24
C TYR A 126 12.19 -9.94 -2.83
N PHE A 127 12.03 -8.72 -2.34
CA PHE A 127 12.62 -8.24 -1.08
C PHE A 127 11.74 -8.45 0.16
N ASP A 128 10.50 -8.90 0.01
CA ASP A 128 9.54 -9.02 1.13
C ASP A 128 10.00 -9.98 2.23
N ARG A 129 10.65 -11.07 1.85
CA ARG A 129 11.08 -12.14 2.77
C ARG A 129 12.32 -12.83 2.24
N PRO A 130 13.14 -13.42 3.12
CA PRO A 130 14.22 -14.31 2.70
C PRO A 130 13.67 -15.44 1.81
N ARG A 131 14.25 -15.63 0.63
CA ARG A 131 13.79 -16.62 -0.35
C ARG A 131 14.43 -17.97 -0.09
N LYS A 132 13.59 -19.02 -0.05
CA LYS A 132 14.02 -20.42 0.05
C LYS A 132 13.51 -21.14 -1.20
N TRP A 133 14.38 -21.76 -1.96
CA TRP A 133 14.07 -22.37 -3.27
C TRP A 133 12.83 -23.28 -3.24
N TYR A 134 12.68 -24.12 -2.20
CA TYR A 134 11.53 -25.03 -2.06
C TYR A 134 10.19 -24.31 -1.84
N LYS A 135 10.19 -23.10 -1.28
CA LYS A 135 8.99 -22.27 -1.14
C LYS A 135 8.59 -21.57 -2.42
N GLU A 136 9.49 -21.47 -3.38
CA GLU A 136 9.21 -20.89 -4.69
C GLU A 136 8.55 -21.89 -5.65
N ILE A 137 8.71 -23.22 -5.43
CA ILE A 137 8.12 -24.26 -6.28
C ILE A 137 6.59 -24.16 -6.37
N PRO A 138 5.83 -24.11 -5.24
CA PRO A 138 4.37 -23.96 -5.32
C PRO A 138 3.95 -22.67 -6.02
N LYS A 139 4.70 -21.58 -5.83
CA LYS A 139 4.41 -20.31 -6.50
C LYS A 139 4.58 -20.42 -8.01
N LYS A 140 5.64 -21.07 -8.49
CA LYS A 140 5.84 -21.32 -9.93
C LYS A 140 4.69 -22.14 -10.53
N LEU A 141 4.11 -23.08 -9.77
CA LEU A 141 2.97 -23.85 -10.23
C LEU A 141 1.72 -23.00 -10.41
N ILE A 142 1.35 -22.17 -9.40
CA ILE A 142 0.17 -21.30 -9.51
C ILE A 142 0.34 -20.23 -10.58
N ILE A 143 1.56 -19.70 -10.77
CA ILE A 143 1.87 -18.73 -11.83
C ILE A 143 1.63 -19.35 -13.21
N LYS A 144 2.03 -20.59 -13.46
CA LYS A 144 1.78 -21.28 -14.74
C LYS A 144 0.30 -21.48 -15.07
N LEU A 145 -0.59 -21.46 -14.05
CA LEU A 145 -2.03 -21.61 -14.25
C LEU A 145 -2.70 -20.29 -14.66
N ALA A 146 -2.11 -19.14 -14.36
CA ALA A 146 -2.73 -17.84 -14.58
C ALA A 146 -2.65 -17.41 -16.06
N ASP A 147 -3.74 -16.84 -16.55
CA ASP A 147 -3.86 -16.29 -17.91
C ASP A 147 -3.41 -14.83 -17.95
N ALA A 148 -3.54 -14.07 -16.83
CA ALA A 148 -3.02 -12.73 -16.69
C ALA A 148 -2.73 -12.38 -15.21
N TYR A 149 -1.99 -11.27 -14.99
CA TYR A 149 -1.55 -10.88 -13.64
C TYR A 149 -1.86 -9.41 -13.36
N TRP A 150 -2.41 -9.14 -12.16
CA TRP A 150 -2.54 -7.80 -11.62
C TRP A 150 -1.42 -7.53 -10.61
N CYS A 151 -0.53 -6.61 -10.94
CA CYS A 151 0.60 -6.23 -10.10
C CYS A 151 0.48 -4.79 -9.59
N TYR A 152 1.09 -4.52 -8.45
CA TYR A 152 1.12 -3.16 -7.92
C TYR A 152 2.07 -2.27 -8.70
N GLY A 153 3.27 -2.76 -9.02
CA GLY A 153 4.26 -2.02 -9.78
C GLY A 153 5.41 -2.88 -10.26
N THR A 154 6.50 -2.23 -10.65
CA THR A 154 7.68 -2.83 -11.27
C THR A 154 8.31 -3.91 -10.41
N ALA A 155 8.53 -3.68 -9.10
CA ALA A 155 9.16 -4.66 -8.22
C ALA A 155 8.34 -5.97 -8.10
N SER A 156 7.01 -5.90 -8.11
CA SER A 156 6.14 -7.07 -8.09
C SER A 156 6.06 -7.76 -9.45
N LYS A 157 6.13 -7.02 -10.57
CA LYS A 157 6.28 -7.57 -11.92
C LYS A 157 7.58 -8.36 -12.04
N GLU A 158 8.73 -7.76 -11.70
CA GLU A 158 10.03 -8.41 -11.75
C GLU A 158 10.07 -9.74 -10.97
N TYR A 159 9.37 -9.78 -9.83
CA TYR A 159 9.29 -11.01 -9.07
C TYR A 159 8.45 -12.09 -9.77
N LEU A 160 7.33 -11.73 -10.42
CA LEU A 160 6.56 -12.68 -11.23
C LEU A 160 7.37 -13.22 -12.43
N LEU A 161 8.11 -12.36 -13.12
CA LEU A 161 8.97 -12.80 -14.23
C LEU A 161 10.02 -13.83 -13.76
N LYS A 162 10.64 -13.61 -12.58
CA LYS A 162 11.56 -14.61 -11.97
C LYS A 162 10.87 -15.92 -11.60
N LEU A 163 9.57 -15.92 -11.36
CA LEU A 163 8.77 -17.12 -11.08
C LEU A 163 8.27 -17.81 -12.35
N GLY A 164 8.48 -17.21 -13.53
CA GLY A 164 8.15 -17.78 -14.83
C GLY A 164 6.88 -17.23 -15.47
N ALA A 165 6.37 -16.07 -15.03
CA ALA A 165 5.36 -15.33 -15.77
C ALA A 165 5.97 -14.75 -17.06
N THR A 166 5.16 -14.59 -18.12
CA THR A 166 5.53 -13.89 -19.34
C THR A 166 5.16 -12.41 -19.24
N GLU A 167 5.95 -11.53 -19.84
CA GLU A 167 5.84 -10.09 -19.62
C GLU A 167 4.53 -9.49 -20.15
N ASP A 168 4.08 -9.98 -21.30
CA ASP A 168 2.84 -9.59 -21.98
C ASP A 168 1.57 -9.84 -21.15
N LYS A 169 1.61 -10.80 -20.22
CA LYS A 169 0.52 -11.14 -19.30
C LYS A 169 0.48 -10.29 -18.02
N VAL A 170 1.48 -9.42 -17.79
CA VAL A 170 1.63 -8.69 -16.53
C VAL A 170 1.19 -7.25 -16.66
N PHE A 171 0.09 -6.91 -16.02
CA PHE A 171 -0.46 -5.56 -15.93
C PHE A 171 -0.09 -4.93 -14.60
N ILE A 172 0.64 -3.81 -14.63
CA ILE A 172 1.09 -3.08 -13.44
C ILE A 172 0.16 -1.91 -13.11
N ARG A 173 0.39 -1.25 -11.96
CA ARG A 173 -0.41 -0.14 -11.43
C ARG A 173 -1.85 -0.53 -11.09
N CYS A 174 -2.08 -1.80 -10.75
CA CYS A 174 -3.40 -2.31 -10.36
C CYS A 174 -3.73 -1.99 -8.89
N GLN A 175 -3.20 -0.89 -8.36
CA GLN A 175 -3.42 -0.41 -7.01
C GLN A 175 -3.33 1.12 -6.94
N ALA A 176 -4.23 1.71 -6.14
CA ALA A 176 -4.26 3.15 -5.91
C ALA A 176 -4.90 3.45 -4.55
N THR A 177 -4.69 4.66 -4.04
CA THR A 177 -5.42 5.24 -2.90
C THR A 177 -6.52 6.18 -3.39
N ASP A 178 -7.36 6.72 -2.50
CA ASP A 178 -8.42 7.68 -2.84
C ASP A 178 -7.81 9.06 -3.15
N PHE A 179 -7.31 9.22 -4.37
CA PHE A 179 -6.62 10.42 -4.83
C PHE A 179 -7.43 11.70 -4.57
N ASN A 180 -8.68 11.72 -5.00
CA ASN A 180 -9.52 12.92 -4.94
C ASN A 180 -9.81 13.36 -3.50
N TYR A 181 -10.06 12.39 -2.61
CA TYR A 181 -10.29 12.69 -1.20
C TYR A 181 -9.03 13.26 -0.54
N ILE A 182 -7.88 12.64 -0.74
CA ILE A 182 -6.62 13.07 -0.13
C ILE A 182 -6.23 14.45 -0.63
N ASP A 183 -6.27 14.70 -1.92
CA ASP A 183 -5.95 16.01 -2.53
C ASP A 183 -6.86 17.12 -2.01
N ALA A 184 -8.18 16.87 -1.92
CA ALA A 184 -9.13 17.83 -1.38
C ALA A 184 -8.84 18.17 0.10
N VAL A 185 -8.54 17.16 0.93
CA VAL A 185 -8.19 17.41 2.34
C VAL A 185 -6.88 18.20 2.42
N CYS A 186 -5.83 17.83 1.70
CA CYS A 186 -4.55 18.53 1.75
C CYS A 186 -4.70 20.01 1.35
N LYS A 187 -5.44 20.34 0.31
CA LYS A 187 -5.74 21.71 -0.12
C LYS A 187 -6.46 22.52 0.96
N THR A 188 -7.34 21.91 1.74
CA THR A 188 -8.03 22.60 2.85
C THR A 188 -7.08 23.11 3.92
N PHE A 189 -5.95 22.43 4.11
CA PHE A 189 -4.96 22.76 5.15
C PHE A 189 -3.80 23.62 4.65
N GLU A 190 -3.55 23.75 3.34
CA GLU A 190 -2.42 24.50 2.78
C GLU A 190 -2.31 25.94 3.31
N GLY A 191 -3.42 26.68 3.39
CA GLY A 191 -3.46 28.06 3.88
C GLY A 191 -3.30 28.24 5.40
N ASN A 192 -3.42 27.16 6.18
CA ASN A 192 -3.43 27.20 7.64
C ASN A 192 -2.30 26.39 8.29
N LYS A 193 -1.33 25.94 7.50
CA LYS A 193 -0.24 25.04 7.91
C LYS A 193 0.49 25.53 9.17
N GLU A 194 0.95 26.75 9.17
CA GLU A 194 1.71 27.34 10.29
C GLU A 194 0.87 27.50 11.56
N LYS A 195 -0.42 27.86 11.43
CA LYS A 195 -1.33 27.96 12.56
C LYS A 195 -1.53 26.59 13.23
N ILE A 196 -1.77 25.57 12.42
CA ILE A 196 -2.00 24.18 12.90
C ILE A 196 -0.75 23.61 13.56
N LYS A 197 0.45 23.87 13.00
CA LYS A 197 1.71 23.50 13.63
C LYS A 197 1.85 24.08 15.04
N LYS A 198 1.57 25.39 15.19
CA LYS A 198 1.62 26.06 16.49
C LYS A 198 0.60 25.49 17.49
N GLU A 199 -0.64 25.28 17.08
CA GLU A 199 -1.71 24.73 17.92
C GLU A 199 -1.38 23.30 18.43
N ASN A 200 -0.60 22.52 17.68
CA ASN A 200 -0.17 21.17 18.03
C ASN A 200 1.25 21.12 18.63
N ASN A 201 1.86 22.26 18.95
CA ASN A 201 3.25 22.36 19.44
C ASN A 201 4.29 21.63 18.54
N LEU A 202 4.07 21.66 17.23
CA LEU A 202 4.99 21.10 16.26
C LEU A 202 6.12 22.07 15.93
N LYS A 203 7.24 21.54 15.46
CA LYS A 203 8.35 22.35 14.96
C LYS A 203 7.96 23.09 13.66
N PRO A 204 8.67 24.15 13.29
CA PRO A 204 8.46 24.87 12.02
C PRO A 204 8.55 23.97 10.79
N LYS A 205 9.50 23.03 10.80
CA LYS A 205 9.70 22.01 9.76
C LYS A 205 9.55 20.61 10.35
N ASN A 206 8.95 19.69 9.59
CA ASN A 206 8.69 18.35 10.12
C ASN A 206 8.89 17.27 9.06
N PHE A 207 9.69 16.26 9.41
CA PHE A 207 9.57 14.95 8.77
C PHE A 207 8.28 14.28 9.24
N ILE A 208 7.69 13.44 8.38
CA ILE A 208 6.53 12.63 8.75
C ILE A 208 6.74 11.17 8.38
N TYR A 209 6.42 10.30 9.32
CA TYR A 209 6.24 8.87 9.12
C TYR A 209 4.77 8.51 9.32
N VAL A 210 4.23 7.68 8.44
CA VAL A 210 2.86 7.16 8.55
C VAL A 210 2.91 5.64 8.41
N GLY A 211 2.41 4.93 9.42
CA GLY A 211 2.34 3.48 9.35
C GLY A 211 2.25 2.81 10.71
N ARG A 212 2.08 1.48 10.68
CA ARG A 212 2.00 0.67 11.88
C ARG A 212 3.34 0.62 12.62
N LEU A 213 3.34 0.76 13.94
CA LEU A 213 4.53 0.65 14.77
C LEU A 213 4.88 -0.83 14.98
N SER A 214 5.62 -1.40 14.02
CA SER A 214 6.01 -2.82 14.00
C SER A 214 7.43 -2.98 13.46
N VAL A 215 8.07 -4.11 13.75
CA VAL A 215 9.47 -4.40 13.34
C VAL A 215 9.68 -4.19 11.83
N GLY A 216 8.77 -4.69 10.99
CA GLY A 216 8.88 -4.54 9.53
C GLY A 216 8.83 -3.10 9.03
N LYS A 217 8.22 -2.19 9.80
CA LYS A 217 8.13 -0.76 9.47
C LYS A 217 9.34 0.06 9.93
N ASN A 218 10.18 -0.50 10.81
CA ASN A 218 11.50 0.01 11.15
C ASN A 218 11.54 1.45 11.72
N VAL A 219 10.49 1.84 12.44
CA VAL A 219 10.37 3.21 13.01
C VAL A 219 11.45 3.51 14.03
N GLU A 220 11.93 2.50 14.76
CA GLU A 220 13.03 2.63 15.72
C GLU A 220 14.34 3.07 15.04
N PHE A 221 14.61 2.54 13.84
CA PHE A 221 15.76 2.96 13.04
C PHE A 221 15.65 4.45 12.65
N LEU A 222 14.48 4.91 12.21
CA LEU A 222 14.25 6.33 11.91
C LEU A 222 14.48 7.20 13.15
N LEU A 223 13.99 6.79 14.31
CA LEU A 223 14.19 7.51 15.56
C LEU A 223 15.68 7.58 15.97
N LYS A 224 16.44 6.51 15.77
CA LYS A 224 17.89 6.48 16.03
C LYS A 224 18.63 7.48 15.13
N VAL A 225 18.29 7.50 13.83
CA VAL A 225 18.87 8.46 12.87
C VAL A 225 18.49 9.89 13.24
N PHE A 226 17.20 10.16 13.44
CA PHE A 226 16.71 11.50 13.82
C PHE A 226 17.33 11.98 15.14
N GLY A 227 17.39 11.12 16.16
CA GLY A 227 18.01 11.45 17.44
C GLY A 227 19.51 11.74 17.34
N SER A 228 20.26 11.05 16.46
CA SER A 228 21.66 11.38 16.21
C SER A 228 21.81 12.76 15.58
N ILE A 229 20.95 13.08 14.57
CA ILE A 229 20.93 14.39 13.93
C ILE A 229 20.65 15.50 14.95
N LYS A 230 19.67 15.34 15.83
CA LYS A 230 19.32 16.34 16.86
C LYS A 230 20.45 16.59 17.85
N ARG A 231 21.27 15.58 18.18
CA ARG A 231 22.43 15.71 19.09
C ARG A 231 23.64 16.35 18.41
N GLU A 232 23.88 16.02 17.15
CA GLU A 232 25.12 16.37 16.46
C GLU A 232 25.02 17.71 15.71
N PHE A 233 23.82 18.12 15.26
CA PHE A 233 23.63 19.26 14.35
C PHE A 233 22.65 20.28 14.91
N ARG A 234 23.18 21.48 15.24
CA ARG A 234 22.35 22.59 15.78
C ARG A 234 21.31 23.11 14.79
N GLU A 235 21.62 23.07 13.50
CA GLU A 235 20.71 23.45 12.41
C GLU A 235 19.44 22.59 12.34
N ALA A 236 19.43 21.43 12.98
CA ALA A 236 18.24 20.62 13.11
C ALA A 236 17.23 21.11 14.16
N GLY A 237 17.52 22.21 14.88
CA GLY A 237 16.67 22.74 15.97
C GLY A 237 15.23 22.98 15.56
N ASP A 238 15.00 23.51 14.36
CA ASP A 238 13.68 23.82 13.81
C ASP A 238 12.96 22.63 13.16
N TRP A 239 13.59 21.45 13.15
CA TRP A 239 13.03 20.25 12.59
C TRP A 239 12.45 19.33 13.65
N GLY A 240 11.24 18.80 13.38
CA GLY A 240 10.57 17.76 14.16
C GLY A 240 10.32 16.50 13.37
N LEU A 241 9.80 15.49 14.06
CA LEU A 241 9.34 14.23 13.47
C LEU A 241 7.90 13.95 13.93
N ILE A 242 6.97 13.88 12.99
CA ILE A 242 5.59 13.46 13.22
C ILE A 242 5.49 11.97 12.93
N ILE A 243 5.00 11.20 13.90
CA ILE A 243 4.75 9.75 13.77
C ILE A 243 3.24 9.53 13.83
N VAL A 244 2.64 9.18 12.70
CA VAL A 244 1.22 8.85 12.59
C VAL A 244 1.06 7.33 12.58
N GLY A 245 0.48 6.79 13.63
CA GLY A 245 0.21 5.37 13.71
C GLY A 245 0.31 4.78 15.09
N ASP A 246 -0.05 3.49 15.17
CA ASP A 246 -0.02 2.69 16.39
C ASP A 246 0.46 1.27 16.08
N GLY A 247 0.78 0.49 17.10
CA GLY A 247 1.20 -0.89 16.92
C GLY A 247 1.94 -1.49 18.11
N PRO A 248 2.40 -2.74 17.96
CA PRO A 248 3.03 -3.48 19.06
C PRO A 248 4.26 -2.78 19.67
N LEU A 249 4.97 -1.95 18.90
CA LEU A 249 6.18 -1.24 19.34
C LEU A 249 5.90 0.16 19.91
N ARG A 250 4.64 0.51 20.22
CA ARG A 250 4.27 1.83 20.72
C ARG A 250 5.05 2.20 22.01
N GLN A 251 5.09 1.28 22.97
CA GLN A 251 5.75 1.51 24.26
C GLN A 251 7.26 1.65 24.11
N GLU A 252 7.88 0.85 23.25
CA GLU A 252 9.31 0.91 22.95
C GLU A 252 9.69 2.24 22.29
N VAL A 253 8.86 2.71 21.35
CA VAL A 253 9.02 4.01 20.69
C VAL A 253 8.94 5.15 21.71
N GLU A 254 7.95 5.16 22.59
CA GLU A 254 7.79 6.17 23.64
C GLU A 254 8.95 6.15 24.64
N LYS A 255 9.40 4.97 25.07
CA LYS A 255 10.59 4.82 25.92
C LYS A 255 11.84 5.37 25.27
N PHE A 256 12.04 5.09 23.97
CA PHE A 256 13.19 5.60 23.23
C PHE A 256 13.18 7.14 23.16
N ILE A 257 12.05 7.75 22.85
CA ILE A 257 11.89 9.21 22.78
C ILE A 257 12.26 9.84 24.12
N LYS A 258 11.72 9.32 25.23
CA LYS A 258 12.00 9.83 26.59
C LYS A 258 13.49 9.63 26.98
N ALA A 259 14.06 8.46 26.72
CA ALA A 259 15.45 8.15 27.06
C ALA A 259 16.47 9.00 26.28
N ASN A 260 16.08 9.57 25.13
CA ASN A 260 16.92 10.42 24.30
C ASN A 260 16.54 11.92 24.35
N ASN A 261 15.63 12.33 25.27
CA ASN A 261 15.15 13.71 25.43
C ASN A 261 14.57 14.31 24.14
N LEU A 262 13.82 13.50 23.38
CA LEU A 262 13.22 13.89 22.10
C LEU A 262 11.74 14.31 22.20
N GLU A 263 11.17 14.43 23.41
CA GLU A 263 9.74 14.74 23.62
C GLU A 263 9.29 16.06 23.02
N LYS A 264 10.20 17.03 22.87
CA LYS A 264 9.94 18.32 22.23
C LYS A 264 10.13 18.32 20.69
N ASP A 265 10.68 17.24 20.17
CA ASP A 265 11.06 17.12 18.76
C ASP A 265 10.25 16.03 18.02
N VAL A 266 9.65 15.10 18.74
CA VAL A 266 8.87 13.98 18.18
C VAL A 266 7.43 14.04 18.67
N TYR A 267 6.50 14.10 17.73
CA TYR A 267 5.05 14.10 18.00
C TYR A 267 4.43 12.78 17.53
N ILE A 268 3.81 12.03 18.44
CA ILE A 268 3.11 10.77 18.10
C ILE A 268 1.62 10.96 18.21
N THR A 269 0.91 10.74 17.11
CA THR A 269 -0.56 10.91 17.07
C THR A 269 -1.33 9.72 17.63
N GLY A 270 -0.75 8.51 17.62
CA GLY A 270 -1.51 7.26 17.76
C GLY A 270 -2.16 6.80 16.46
N GLY A 271 -2.95 5.72 16.55
CA GLY A 271 -3.74 5.21 15.44
C GLY A 271 -4.94 6.12 15.14
N MET A 272 -5.27 6.25 13.84
CA MET A 272 -6.41 7.05 13.40
C MET A 272 -7.03 6.48 12.12
N SER A 273 -8.21 6.99 11.79
CA SER A 273 -8.90 6.67 10.54
C SER A 273 -8.10 7.18 9.33
N TRP A 274 -8.11 6.43 8.22
CA TRP A 274 -7.48 6.83 6.97
C TRP A 274 -7.95 8.20 6.47
N LYS A 275 -9.17 8.63 6.85
CA LYS A 275 -9.72 9.95 6.52
C LYS A 275 -9.05 11.11 7.25
N GLU A 276 -8.43 10.83 8.40
CA GLU A 276 -7.77 11.85 9.22
C GLU A 276 -6.28 12.00 8.89
N VAL A 277 -5.66 10.96 8.34
CA VAL A 277 -4.22 10.96 8.03
C VAL A 277 -3.80 12.08 7.09
N PRO A 278 -4.57 12.46 6.02
CA PRO A 278 -4.16 13.49 5.08
C PRO A 278 -3.89 14.86 5.69
N LYS A 279 -4.54 15.20 6.81
CA LYS A 279 -4.27 16.46 7.53
C LYS A 279 -2.83 16.55 8.04
N PHE A 280 -2.22 15.42 8.41
CA PHE A 280 -0.83 15.39 8.87
C PHE A 280 0.17 15.46 7.72
N TYR A 281 -0.13 14.85 6.58
CA TYR A 281 0.66 15.08 5.38
C TYR A 281 0.65 16.56 4.98
N ALA A 282 -0.51 17.22 5.02
CA ALA A 282 -0.66 18.63 4.64
C ALA A 282 0.20 19.58 5.48
N ILE A 283 0.45 19.28 6.75
CA ILE A 283 1.24 20.12 7.66
C ILE A 283 2.71 19.70 7.78
N ALA A 284 3.08 18.54 7.24
CA ALA A 284 4.48 18.09 7.19
C ALA A 284 5.27 18.74 6.04
N ASP A 285 6.57 18.47 5.97
CA ASP A 285 7.46 19.03 4.96
C ASP A 285 8.17 17.94 4.14
N VAL A 286 8.49 16.78 4.72
CA VAL A 286 9.15 15.65 4.05
C VAL A 286 8.62 14.33 4.60
N PHE A 287 8.22 13.43 3.72
CA PHE A 287 7.78 12.09 4.10
C PHE A 287 8.94 11.09 4.15
N VAL A 288 8.96 10.22 5.18
CA VAL A 288 10.00 9.18 5.34
C VAL A 288 9.36 7.81 5.56
N LEU A 289 9.74 6.81 4.74
CA LEU A 289 9.31 5.41 4.90
C LEU A 289 10.52 4.48 5.07
N PRO A 290 10.90 4.10 6.31
CA PRO A 290 12.10 3.32 6.59
C PRO A 290 11.90 1.79 6.56
N SER A 291 10.83 1.30 5.96
CA SER A 291 10.42 -0.11 6.04
C SER A 291 11.51 -1.09 5.61
N LEU A 292 11.73 -2.14 6.42
CA LEU A 292 12.60 -3.28 6.08
C LEU A 292 12.00 -4.16 4.99
N SER A 293 10.66 -4.17 4.90
CA SER A 293 9.90 -4.92 3.90
C SER A 293 8.54 -4.25 3.71
N GLU A 294 8.26 -3.84 2.50
CA GLU A 294 7.01 -3.19 2.13
C GLU A 294 6.61 -3.61 0.72
N PRO A 295 5.57 -4.40 0.52
CA PRO A 295 5.14 -4.82 -0.81
C PRO A 295 4.91 -3.66 -1.78
N TRP A 296 4.26 -2.59 -1.30
CA TRP A 296 4.10 -1.34 -2.05
C TRP A 296 4.41 -0.12 -1.17
N GLY A 297 3.53 0.19 -0.23
CA GLY A 297 3.59 1.39 0.58
C GLY A 297 2.67 2.50 0.05
N LEU A 298 1.35 2.31 0.11
CA LEU A 298 0.35 3.31 -0.32
C LEU A 298 0.51 4.67 0.35
N VAL A 299 1.09 4.71 1.54
CA VAL A 299 1.45 5.93 2.26
C VAL A 299 2.42 6.84 1.48
N VAL A 300 3.21 6.28 0.55
CA VAL A 300 4.03 7.06 -0.40
C VAL A 300 3.14 7.79 -1.40
N ASN A 301 2.14 7.08 -1.96
CA ASN A 301 1.16 7.71 -2.85
C ASN A 301 0.44 8.87 -2.14
N GLU A 302 0.01 8.65 -0.91
CA GLU A 302 -0.71 9.64 -0.10
C GLU A 302 0.15 10.88 0.17
N ALA A 303 1.40 10.70 0.57
CA ALA A 303 2.35 11.79 0.78
C ALA A 303 2.61 12.59 -0.50
N MET A 304 2.77 11.92 -1.64
CA MET A 304 3.00 12.56 -2.95
C MET A 304 1.78 13.34 -3.43
N ILE A 305 0.56 12.84 -3.21
CA ILE A 305 -0.68 13.56 -3.51
C ILE A 305 -0.73 14.89 -2.73
N CYS A 306 -0.29 14.88 -1.47
CA CYS A 306 -0.19 16.09 -0.65
C CYS A 306 1.03 16.98 -1.01
N GLY A 307 1.82 16.62 -2.01
CA GLY A 307 2.95 17.43 -2.48
C GLY A 307 4.17 17.36 -1.59
N LEU A 308 4.41 16.23 -0.91
CA LEU A 308 5.62 16.05 -0.12
C LEU A 308 6.77 15.44 -0.96
N PRO A 309 8.00 15.91 -0.79
CA PRO A 309 9.17 15.10 -1.11
C PRO A 309 9.17 13.79 -0.33
N VAL A 310 9.68 12.72 -0.92
CA VAL A 310 9.63 11.38 -0.34
C VAL A 310 11.01 10.76 -0.14
N VAL A 311 11.29 10.28 1.07
CA VAL A 311 12.50 9.53 1.41
C VAL A 311 12.08 8.10 1.72
N VAL A 312 12.39 7.17 0.82
CA VAL A 312 11.77 5.84 0.81
C VAL A 312 12.82 4.74 0.82
N SER A 313 12.62 3.75 1.67
CA SER A 313 13.43 2.53 1.65
C SER A 313 13.43 1.87 0.26
N LYS A 314 14.59 1.50 -0.26
CA LYS A 314 14.75 0.73 -1.50
C LYS A 314 14.07 -0.65 -1.46
N ARG A 315 13.66 -1.10 -0.25
CA ARG A 315 12.89 -2.34 -0.05
C ARG A 315 11.38 -2.13 -0.05
N ALA A 316 10.90 -0.92 -0.31
CA ALA A 316 9.48 -0.65 -0.58
C ALA A 316 9.20 -0.73 -2.07
N GLY A 317 8.11 -1.42 -2.47
CA GLY A 317 7.74 -1.56 -3.89
C GLY A 317 7.52 -0.23 -4.58
N ALA A 318 6.93 0.74 -3.88
CA ALA A 318 6.68 2.09 -4.38
C ALA A 318 7.96 2.87 -4.75
N TYR A 319 9.11 2.56 -4.13
CA TYR A 319 10.39 3.19 -4.49
C TYR A 319 10.69 3.07 -5.98
N TRP A 320 10.54 1.88 -6.53
CA TRP A 320 10.92 1.56 -7.91
C TRP A 320 10.14 2.34 -8.99
N ASP A 321 8.91 2.69 -8.67
CA ASP A 321 8.01 3.38 -9.60
C ASP A 321 7.86 4.88 -9.30
N LEU A 322 7.83 5.26 -8.02
CA LEU A 322 7.42 6.58 -7.56
C LEU A 322 8.57 7.51 -7.17
N VAL A 323 9.73 6.99 -6.76
CA VAL A 323 10.87 7.82 -6.37
C VAL A 323 11.78 8.05 -7.57
N LYS A 324 12.04 9.32 -7.87
CA LYS A 324 13.02 9.76 -8.87
C LYS A 324 14.11 10.52 -8.14
N GLU A 325 15.28 9.88 -8.01
CA GLU A 325 16.41 10.36 -7.23
C GLU A 325 16.74 11.83 -7.52
N GLY A 326 16.76 12.67 -6.48
CA GLY A 326 17.03 14.10 -6.59
C GLY A 326 15.94 14.96 -7.24
N VAL A 327 14.87 14.35 -7.78
CA VAL A 327 13.76 15.05 -8.45
C VAL A 327 12.58 15.26 -7.51
N ASN A 328 12.06 14.18 -6.90
CA ASN A 328 10.97 14.26 -5.94
C ASN A 328 11.33 13.63 -4.58
N GLY A 329 12.55 13.11 -4.43
CA GLY A 329 12.99 12.48 -3.20
C GLY A 329 14.24 11.64 -3.37
N PHE A 330 14.44 10.73 -2.42
CA PHE A 330 15.62 9.87 -2.36
C PHE A 330 15.25 8.47 -1.84
N GLY A 331 16.00 7.48 -2.35
CA GLY A 331 15.98 6.13 -1.83
C GLY A 331 17.15 5.84 -0.92
N PHE A 332 16.95 4.96 0.07
CA PHE A 332 18.04 4.53 0.96
C PHE A 332 17.90 3.05 1.33
N GLU A 333 19.01 2.43 1.71
CA GLU A 333 19.01 1.07 2.28
C GLU A 333 18.55 1.14 3.75
N PRO A 334 17.47 0.45 4.17
CA PRO A 334 16.83 0.64 5.48
C PRO A 334 17.67 0.12 6.68
N THR A 335 18.87 -0.32 6.43
CA THR A 335 19.86 -0.70 7.46
C THR A 335 21.08 0.22 7.45
N ASN A 336 21.16 1.18 6.53
CA ASN A 336 22.26 2.12 6.42
C ASN A 336 21.93 3.44 7.11
N HIS A 337 22.41 3.59 8.36
CA HIS A 337 22.19 4.76 9.22
C HIS A 337 22.75 6.05 8.60
N GLU A 338 23.96 6.00 8.07
CA GLU A 338 24.63 7.19 7.54
C GLU A 338 23.97 7.66 6.25
N GLU A 339 23.52 6.74 5.36
CA GLU A 339 22.81 7.11 4.12
C GLU A 339 21.52 7.88 4.44
N LEU A 340 20.69 7.40 5.38
CA LEU A 340 19.47 8.11 5.76
C LEU A 340 19.78 9.45 6.45
N LYS A 341 20.80 9.48 7.32
CA LYS A 341 21.25 10.68 8.02
C LYS A 341 21.67 11.77 7.01
N GLU A 342 22.50 11.43 6.04
CA GLU A 342 22.95 12.37 5.00
C GLU A 342 21.78 12.89 4.16
N ILE A 343 20.84 12.01 3.78
CA ILE A 343 19.63 12.42 3.06
C ILE A 343 18.80 13.41 3.88
N MET A 344 18.56 13.12 5.15
CA MET A 344 17.79 14.03 6.02
C MET A 344 18.51 15.38 6.22
N LEU A 345 19.83 15.37 6.30
CA LEU A 345 20.63 16.60 6.42
C LEU A 345 20.54 17.47 5.17
N LYS A 346 20.38 16.94 3.96
CA LYS A 346 20.15 17.74 2.74
C LYS A 346 18.91 18.62 2.87
N PHE A 347 17.83 18.09 3.45
CA PHE A 347 16.61 18.87 3.71
C PHE A 347 16.79 19.89 4.83
N ILE A 348 17.47 19.50 5.91
CA ILE A 348 17.73 20.36 7.08
C ILE A 348 18.59 21.57 6.67
N ARG A 349 19.60 21.38 5.85
CA ARG A 349 20.54 22.39 5.37
C ARG A 349 20.04 23.17 4.16
N ALA A 350 18.80 22.88 3.71
CA ALA A 350 18.22 23.47 2.50
C ALA A 350 19.10 23.30 1.24
N GLU A 351 19.83 22.16 1.15
CA GLU A 351 20.60 21.80 -0.04
C GLU A 351 19.69 21.36 -1.20
N VAL A 352 18.41 21.11 -0.91
CA VAL A 352 17.36 20.74 -1.87
C VAL A 352 16.12 21.61 -1.69
N ASP A 353 15.44 21.86 -2.80
CA ASP A 353 14.21 22.65 -2.84
C ASP A 353 12.99 21.75 -2.55
N ILE A 354 12.47 21.83 -1.31
CA ILE A 354 11.33 21.07 -0.84
C ILE A 354 10.08 21.34 -1.69
N VAL A 355 9.84 22.59 -2.09
CA VAL A 355 8.65 22.98 -2.85
C VAL A 355 8.70 22.36 -4.24
N LYS A 356 9.82 22.54 -4.94
CA LYS A 356 10.02 21.95 -6.27
C LYS A 356 9.95 20.44 -6.26
N MET A 357 10.52 19.78 -5.26
CA MET A 357 10.41 18.32 -5.10
C MET A 357 8.98 17.88 -4.82
N GLY A 358 8.23 18.65 -4.03
CA GLY A 358 6.82 18.39 -3.76
C GLY A 358 5.94 18.53 -5.01
N GLU A 359 6.18 19.55 -5.84
CA GLU A 359 5.53 19.71 -7.14
C GLU A 359 5.82 18.51 -8.06
N ALA A 360 7.07 18.07 -8.12
CA ALA A 360 7.46 16.89 -8.87
C ALA A 360 6.75 15.62 -8.35
N SER A 361 6.58 15.47 -7.02
CA SER A 361 5.79 14.39 -6.44
C SER A 361 4.35 14.40 -6.95
N ARG A 362 3.69 15.57 -6.95
CA ARG A 362 2.32 15.74 -7.46
C ARG A 362 2.21 15.34 -8.95
N GLU A 363 3.19 15.70 -9.77
CA GLU A 363 3.18 15.32 -11.20
C GLU A 363 3.37 13.82 -11.40
N ILE A 364 4.33 13.20 -10.71
CA ILE A 364 4.62 11.77 -10.83
C ILE A 364 3.45 10.91 -10.37
N ILE A 365 2.69 11.34 -9.35
CA ILE A 365 1.60 10.53 -8.80
C ILE A 365 0.30 10.62 -9.59
N LYS A 366 0.11 11.59 -10.47
CA LYS A 366 -1.14 11.78 -11.26
C LYS A 366 -1.69 10.51 -11.93
N PRO A 367 -0.87 9.62 -12.51
CA PRO A 367 -1.38 8.40 -13.14
C PRO A 367 -1.86 7.33 -12.16
N TYR A 368 -1.61 7.46 -10.85
CA TYR A 368 -1.90 6.43 -9.85
C TYR A 368 -3.27 6.66 -9.18
N THR A 369 -4.31 6.75 -9.99
CA THR A 369 -5.69 6.92 -9.54
C THR A 369 -6.45 5.59 -9.53
N PRO A 370 -7.54 5.47 -8.76
CA PRO A 370 -8.42 4.30 -8.79
C PRO A 370 -8.94 3.96 -10.18
N GLU A 371 -9.27 4.99 -11.00
CA GLU A 371 -9.76 4.82 -12.36
C GLU A 371 -8.71 4.20 -13.27
N ASN A 372 -7.45 4.67 -13.19
CA ASN A 372 -6.36 4.11 -13.98
C ASN A 372 -5.98 2.70 -13.52
N ALA A 373 -6.00 2.44 -12.22
CA ALA A 373 -5.82 1.09 -11.69
C ALA A 373 -6.92 0.13 -12.21
N ALA A 374 -8.17 0.56 -12.20
CA ALA A 374 -9.29 -0.20 -12.73
C ALA A 374 -9.17 -0.45 -14.25
N LYS A 375 -8.69 0.54 -15.03
CA LYS A 375 -8.40 0.35 -16.46
C LYS A 375 -7.36 -0.74 -16.69
N GLN A 376 -6.26 -0.74 -15.94
CA GLN A 376 -5.24 -1.79 -16.03
C GLN A 376 -5.80 -3.18 -15.68
N MET A 377 -6.63 -3.25 -14.63
CA MET A 377 -7.30 -4.49 -14.25
C MET A 377 -8.25 -4.99 -15.34
N LEU A 378 -9.02 -4.09 -15.96
CA LEU A 378 -9.94 -4.45 -17.05
C LEU A 378 -9.19 -4.89 -18.32
N GLN A 379 -8.06 -4.25 -18.65
CA GLN A 379 -7.19 -4.69 -19.75
C GLN A 379 -6.70 -6.12 -19.56
N ALA A 380 -6.27 -6.48 -18.34
CA ALA A 380 -5.88 -7.85 -18.02
C ALA A 380 -7.05 -8.86 -18.19
N ILE A 381 -8.28 -8.46 -17.82
CA ILE A 381 -9.47 -9.29 -18.02
C ILE A 381 -9.74 -9.53 -19.50
N LYS A 382 -9.70 -8.47 -20.31
CA LYS A 382 -9.89 -8.56 -21.76
C LYS A 382 -8.84 -9.43 -22.41
N PHE A 383 -7.56 -9.20 -22.08
CA PHE A 383 -6.44 -9.99 -22.56
C PHE A 383 -6.64 -11.49 -22.26
N ALA A 384 -6.98 -11.84 -21.01
CA ALA A 384 -7.22 -13.23 -20.64
C ALA A 384 -8.38 -13.88 -21.40
N LEU A 385 -9.38 -13.11 -21.82
CA LEU A 385 -10.56 -13.60 -22.56
C LEU A 385 -10.34 -13.71 -24.08
N GLU A 386 -9.33 -13.02 -24.63
CA GLU A 386 -8.98 -13.06 -26.06
C GLU A 386 -8.03 -14.21 -26.39
N GLU A 387 -7.22 -14.68 -25.43
CA GLU A 387 -6.40 -15.90 -25.53
C GLU A 387 -7.25 -17.17 -25.31
#